data_a7ea1bea5e4fcf64636a1fb727fd5b90
#
_entry.id   a7ea1bea5e4fcf64636a1fb727fd5b90
#
_cell.length_a   1.000
_cell.length_b   1.000
_cell.length_c   1.000
_cell.angle_alpha   90.00
_cell.angle_beta   90.00
_cell.angle_gamma   90.00
#
_symmetry.space_group_name_H-M   'P 1'
#
loop_
_entity.id
_entity.type
_entity.pdbx_description
1 polymer ?
#
loop_
_entity_poly.entity_id
_entity_poly.type
_entity_poly.pdbx_seq_one_letter_code
_entity_poly.pdbx_strand_id
1 'polypeptide(L)'
;MNYRTKKIKGLYVDTVLFDMDGVIVDSMYAHARCWIQVFEEYGVHLDAIDILKREGMSGLESIADIFIDKGFSLPPDTILKNLQKKKLSLFSNYPIEVFPQIYTIFPFLKSKGKNIGIVTGSFRYLVEQLMPQQLLQHVDVIISVDDVKRGKPYPDPYVKALEKLDASNDSTIVIENAPMGIQAAKAAGLYCVAITTTLEPSFLMGADVILHDHNELIAFLMNWCSS
;
A
#
# COMPACT_ATOMS: atom_id res chain seq x y z
N MET A 1 -4.77 22.77 11.54
CA MET A 1 -6.08 22.11 11.77
C MET A 1 -5.79 20.82 12.53
N ASN A 2 -6.34 20.65 13.73
CA ASN A 2 -6.12 19.43 14.53
C ASN A 2 -6.88 18.27 13.86
N TYR A 3 -6.17 17.41 13.12
CA TYR A 3 -6.74 16.15 12.68
C TYR A 3 -7.01 15.29 13.91
N ARG A 4 -8.28 14.87 14.06
CA ARG A 4 -8.79 14.15 15.23
C ARG A 4 -8.04 12.84 15.41
N THR A 5 -7.12 12.81 16.36
CA THR A 5 -6.72 11.53 16.98
C THR A 5 -7.91 11.08 17.85
N LYS A 6 -8.74 10.18 17.32
CA LYS A 6 -9.60 9.38 18.18
C LYS A 6 -8.66 8.54 19.04
N LYS A 7 -8.46 8.94 20.30
CA LYS A 7 -7.77 8.11 21.27
C LYS A 7 -8.52 6.80 21.37
N ILE A 8 -7.95 5.73 20.81
CA ILE A 8 -8.43 4.39 21.06
C ILE A 8 -7.91 4.01 22.44
N LYS A 9 -8.71 4.26 23.47
CA LYS A 9 -8.46 3.70 24.80
C LYS A 9 -8.69 2.20 24.73
N GLY A 10 -7.62 1.41 24.93
CA GLY A 10 -7.74 -0.01 25.23
C GLY A 10 -7.69 -0.99 24.05
N LEU A 11 -7.23 -0.59 22.87
CA LEU A 11 -6.99 -1.56 21.79
C LEU A 11 -5.61 -2.23 22.00
N TYR A 12 -5.65 -3.52 22.23
CA TYR A 12 -4.47 -4.39 22.22
C TYR A 12 -4.14 -4.73 20.76
N VAL A 13 -2.95 -4.38 20.27
CA VAL A 13 -2.54 -4.67 18.90
C VAL A 13 -1.52 -5.78 18.87
N ASP A 14 -1.83 -6.82 18.13
CA ASP A 14 -0.94 -7.96 17.89
C ASP A 14 -0.33 -7.97 16.50
N THR A 15 -1.02 -7.35 15.54
CA THR A 15 -0.68 -7.45 14.13
C THR A 15 -0.68 -6.07 13.47
N VAL A 16 0.38 -5.79 12.71
CA VAL A 16 0.49 -4.59 11.86
C VAL A 16 0.65 -5.02 10.41
N LEU A 17 -0.31 -4.65 9.57
CA LEU A 17 -0.28 -4.90 8.14
C LEU A 17 0.14 -3.62 7.42
N PHE A 18 1.19 -3.71 6.63
CA PHE A 18 1.73 -2.59 5.87
C PHE A 18 1.40 -2.73 4.39
N ASP A 19 0.91 -1.67 3.76
CA ASP A 19 1.11 -1.54 2.33
C ASP A 19 2.61 -1.41 2.02
N MET A 20 3.01 -1.63 0.76
CA MET A 20 4.42 -1.57 0.38
C MET A 20 4.77 -0.24 -0.28
N ASP A 21 4.10 0.09 -1.37
CA ASP A 21 4.45 1.19 -2.26
C ASP A 21 4.06 2.55 -1.67
N GLY A 22 5.03 3.38 -1.32
CA GLY A 22 4.82 4.65 -0.59
C GLY A 22 4.66 4.50 0.92
N VAL A 23 4.68 3.28 1.47
CA VAL A 23 4.67 2.99 2.92
C VAL A 23 5.99 2.39 3.38
N ILE A 24 6.44 1.31 2.74
CA ILE A 24 7.72 0.65 3.05
C ILE A 24 8.82 1.15 2.12
N VAL A 25 8.52 1.27 0.83
CA VAL A 25 9.46 1.70 -0.21
C VAL A 25 9.00 3.00 -0.87
N ASP A 26 9.96 3.87 -1.22
CA ASP A 26 9.73 5.13 -1.92
C ASP A 26 9.65 4.90 -3.43
N SER A 27 8.55 4.30 -3.87
CA SER A 27 8.33 3.86 -5.26
C SER A 27 7.32 4.71 -6.04
N MET A 28 6.54 5.56 -5.36
CA MET A 28 5.37 6.20 -5.95
C MET A 28 5.69 7.14 -7.11
N TYR A 29 6.79 7.89 -7.01
CA TYR A 29 7.27 8.73 -8.10
C TYR A 29 7.63 7.89 -9.35
N ALA A 30 8.31 6.77 -9.17
CA ALA A 30 8.66 5.86 -10.26
C ALA A 30 7.41 5.24 -10.89
N HIS A 31 6.43 4.81 -10.07
CA HIS A 31 5.15 4.32 -10.56
C HIS A 31 4.44 5.34 -11.44
N ALA A 32 4.29 6.58 -10.96
CA ALA A 32 3.62 7.65 -11.71
C ALA A 32 4.34 7.93 -13.04
N ARG A 33 5.66 8.11 -13.02
CA ARG A 33 6.46 8.39 -14.22
C ARG A 33 6.35 7.27 -15.27
N CYS A 34 6.46 6.01 -14.85
CA CYS A 34 6.37 4.89 -15.77
C CYS A 34 4.98 4.79 -16.41
N TRP A 35 3.92 4.95 -15.65
CA TRP A 35 2.56 4.92 -16.19
C TRP A 35 2.29 6.08 -17.14
N ILE A 36 2.63 7.32 -16.78
CA ILE A 36 2.48 8.49 -17.66
C ILE A 36 3.16 8.24 -18.99
N GLN A 37 4.42 7.78 -18.98
CA GLN A 37 5.17 7.49 -20.20
C GLN A 37 4.49 6.41 -21.06
N VAL A 38 4.01 5.33 -20.43
CA VAL A 38 3.38 4.21 -21.15
C VAL A 38 2.05 4.64 -21.77
N PHE A 39 1.23 5.40 -21.05
CA PHE A 39 -0.06 5.86 -21.54
C PHE A 39 0.07 6.91 -22.64
N GLU A 40 1.08 7.76 -22.59
CA GLU A 40 1.32 8.78 -23.62
C GLU A 40 1.58 8.18 -25.01
N GLU A 41 2.17 6.99 -25.09
CA GLU A 41 2.35 6.27 -26.35
C GLU A 41 1.02 5.78 -26.97
N TYR A 42 -0.03 5.73 -26.17
CA TYR A 42 -1.40 5.40 -26.62
C TYR A 42 -2.28 6.63 -26.76
N GLY A 43 -1.68 7.84 -26.69
CA GLY A 43 -2.43 9.10 -26.82
C GLY A 43 -3.31 9.45 -25.60
N VAL A 44 -3.06 8.79 -24.45
CA VAL A 44 -3.78 9.06 -23.19
C VAL A 44 -2.89 9.91 -22.30
N HIS A 45 -3.27 11.18 -22.13
CA HIS A 45 -2.52 12.11 -21.28
C HIS A 45 -2.95 11.97 -19.81
N LEU A 46 -1.98 11.76 -18.93
CA LEU A 46 -2.17 11.58 -17.50
C LEU A 46 -1.34 12.57 -16.69
N ASP A 47 -1.93 13.02 -15.59
CA ASP A 47 -1.21 13.66 -14.50
C ASP A 47 -0.83 12.64 -13.43
N ALA A 48 0.16 12.95 -12.59
CA ALA A 48 0.59 12.05 -11.52
C ALA A 48 -0.57 11.63 -10.60
N ILE A 49 -1.51 12.55 -10.32
CA ILE A 49 -2.68 12.28 -9.48
C ILE A 49 -3.59 11.19 -10.05
N ASP A 50 -3.65 11.04 -11.38
CA ASP A 50 -4.45 9.99 -12.02
C ASP A 50 -3.94 8.60 -11.65
N ILE A 51 -2.64 8.48 -11.42
CA ILE A 51 -2.00 7.23 -10.99
C ILE A 51 -2.10 7.07 -9.47
N LEU A 52 -1.67 8.10 -8.74
CA LEU A 52 -1.52 8.03 -7.28
C LEU A 52 -2.85 7.72 -6.56
N LYS A 53 -3.98 8.23 -7.06
CA LYS A 53 -5.30 7.94 -6.48
C LYS A 53 -5.76 6.47 -6.67
N ARG A 54 -5.12 5.73 -7.59
CA ARG A 54 -5.41 4.32 -7.90
C ARG A 54 -4.42 3.34 -7.31
N GLU A 55 -3.47 3.85 -6.53
CA GLU A 55 -2.45 3.00 -5.93
C GLU A 55 -3.08 1.94 -5.03
N GLY A 56 -2.44 0.76 -5.01
CA GLY A 56 -2.97 -0.42 -4.34
C GLY A 56 -3.89 -1.30 -5.20
N MET A 57 -4.42 -0.81 -6.33
CA MET A 57 -5.12 -1.64 -7.30
C MET A 57 -4.15 -2.58 -8.04
N SER A 58 -4.63 -3.70 -8.56
CA SER A 58 -3.85 -4.49 -9.51
C SER A 58 -3.54 -3.67 -10.77
N GLY A 59 -2.37 -3.91 -11.37
CA GLY A 59 -1.97 -3.14 -12.55
C GLY A 59 -2.96 -3.20 -13.69
N LEU A 60 -3.59 -4.34 -13.94
CA LEU A 60 -4.59 -4.49 -15.01
C LEU A 60 -5.90 -3.74 -14.71
N GLU A 61 -6.38 -3.78 -13.46
CA GLU A 61 -7.57 -3.05 -13.04
C GLU A 61 -7.34 -1.54 -13.10
N SER A 62 -6.18 -1.06 -12.64
CA SER A 62 -5.79 0.34 -12.71
C SER A 62 -5.73 0.85 -14.16
N ILE A 63 -5.14 0.07 -15.08
CA ILE A 63 -5.10 0.43 -16.51
C ILE A 63 -6.52 0.54 -17.08
N ALA A 64 -7.37 -0.45 -16.82
CA ALA A 64 -8.74 -0.47 -17.31
C ALA A 64 -9.54 0.75 -16.80
N ASP A 65 -9.41 1.05 -15.51
CA ASP A 65 -10.10 2.18 -14.89
C ASP A 65 -9.62 3.54 -15.46
N ILE A 66 -8.32 3.68 -15.75
CA ILE A 66 -7.77 4.88 -16.39
C ILE A 66 -8.39 5.11 -17.78
N PHE A 67 -8.47 4.08 -18.63
CA PHE A 67 -9.06 4.23 -19.95
C PHE A 67 -10.52 4.70 -19.87
N ILE A 68 -11.29 4.13 -18.94
CA ILE A 68 -12.70 4.49 -18.71
C ILE A 68 -12.80 5.93 -18.20
N ASP A 69 -12.02 6.30 -17.19
CA ASP A 69 -12.02 7.63 -16.55
C ASP A 69 -11.65 8.75 -17.54
N LYS A 70 -10.75 8.45 -18.50
CA LYS A 70 -10.34 9.38 -19.56
C LYS A 70 -11.26 9.36 -20.79
N GLY A 71 -12.37 8.62 -20.75
CA GLY A 71 -13.38 8.57 -21.83
C GLY A 71 -12.99 7.72 -23.03
N PHE A 72 -12.01 6.85 -22.89
CA PHE A 72 -11.62 5.90 -23.93
C PHE A 72 -12.37 4.58 -23.79
N SER A 73 -12.53 3.88 -24.91
CA SER A 73 -13.01 2.50 -24.88
C SER A 73 -11.98 1.58 -24.23
N LEU A 74 -12.45 0.59 -23.47
CA LEU A 74 -11.59 -0.40 -22.85
C LEU A 74 -10.83 -1.20 -23.93
N PRO A 75 -9.50 -1.18 -23.95
CA PRO A 75 -8.71 -1.95 -24.91
C PRO A 75 -8.83 -3.47 -24.66
N PRO A 76 -8.55 -4.29 -25.67
CA PRO A 76 -8.44 -5.74 -25.49
C PRO A 76 -7.40 -6.11 -24.45
N ASP A 77 -7.60 -7.25 -23.77
CA ASP A 77 -6.69 -7.77 -22.73
C ASP A 77 -5.22 -7.86 -23.18
N THR A 78 -4.98 -8.12 -24.45
CA THR A 78 -3.61 -8.16 -25.02
C THR A 78 -2.92 -6.81 -24.92
N ILE A 79 -3.64 -5.72 -25.12
CA ILE A 79 -3.13 -4.35 -24.98
C ILE A 79 -2.88 -4.04 -23.50
N LEU A 80 -3.83 -4.34 -22.62
CA LEU A 80 -3.69 -4.13 -21.18
C LEU A 80 -2.44 -4.83 -20.62
N LYS A 81 -2.23 -6.10 -21.00
CA LYS A 81 -1.05 -6.88 -20.61
C LYS A 81 0.26 -6.31 -21.17
N ASN A 82 0.24 -5.79 -22.40
CA ASN A 82 1.42 -5.17 -23.01
C ASN A 82 1.79 -3.86 -22.28
N LEU A 83 0.80 -3.02 -21.95
CA LEU A 83 0.99 -1.80 -21.15
C LEU A 83 1.62 -2.13 -19.80
N GLN A 84 1.07 -3.12 -19.09
CA GLN A 84 1.61 -3.56 -17.81
C GLN A 84 3.06 -4.07 -17.93
N LYS A 85 3.33 -4.93 -18.92
CA LYS A 85 4.69 -5.44 -19.17
C LYS A 85 5.68 -4.31 -19.45
N LYS A 86 5.27 -3.32 -20.26
CA LYS A 86 6.10 -2.17 -20.59
C LYS A 86 6.39 -1.32 -19.37
N LYS A 87 5.35 -1.02 -18.56
CA LYS A 87 5.50 -0.30 -17.29
C LYS A 87 6.50 -1.01 -16.37
N LEU A 88 6.38 -2.32 -16.20
CA LEU A 88 7.29 -3.09 -15.35
C LEU A 88 8.74 -3.03 -15.85
N SER A 89 8.95 -3.10 -17.17
CA SER A 89 10.27 -2.93 -17.77
C SER A 89 10.87 -1.54 -17.55
N LEU A 90 10.06 -0.48 -17.59
CA LEU A 90 10.52 0.87 -17.26
C LEU A 90 10.82 1.00 -15.77
N PHE A 91 9.94 0.47 -14.93
CA PHE A 91 10.05 0.56 -13.47
C PHE A 91 11.32 -0.11 -12.94
N SER A 92 11.76 -1.22 -13.55
CA SER A 92 13.00 -1.92 -13.15
C SER A 92 14.28 -1.08 -13.29
N ASN A 93 14.23 0.04 -14.02
CA ASN A 93 15.37 0.96 -14.17
C ASN A 93 15.42 2.06 -13.11
N TYR A 94 14.40 2.16 -12.24
CA TYR A 94 14.38 3.16 -11.18
C TYR A 94 15.05 2.61 -9.92
N PRO A 95 15.94 3.39 -9.28
CA PRO A 95 16.43 3.08 -7.95
C PRO A 95 15.29 3.30 -6.94
N ILE A 96 14.82 2.24 -6.34
CA ILE A 96 13.79 2.28 -5.30
C ILE A 96 14.44 1.97 -3.96
N GLU A 97 14.23 2.84 -2.99
CA GLU A 97 14.79 2.71 -1.66
C GLU A 97 13.70 2.42 -0.63
N VAL A 98 14.07 1.69 0.41
CA VAL A 98 13.23 1.52 1.61
C VAL A 98 13.30 2.81 2.42
N PHE A 99 12.16 3.28 2.93
CA PHE A 99 12.15 4.41 3.86
C PHE A 99 13.00 4.08 5.10
N PRO A 100 13.97 4.96 5.49
CA PRO A 100 14.90 4.66 6.57
C PRO A 100 14.26 4.27 7.90
N GLN A 101 13.08 4.80 8.17
CA GLN A 101 12.34 4.54 9.40
C GLN A 101 11.85 3.09 9.52
N ILE A 102 11.67 2.37 8.42
CA ILE A 102 11.26 0.96 8.40
C ILE A 102 12.29 0.09 9.12
N TYR A 103 13.59 0.44 9.00
CA TYR A 103 14.68 -0.25 9.71
C TYR A 103 14.61 -0.07 11.24
N THR A 104 13.83 0.88 11.74
CA THR A 104 13.52 1.05 13.16
C THR A 104 12.19 0.40 13.52
N ILE A 105 11.17 0.57 12.68
CA ILE A 105 9.80 0.11 12.94
C ILE A 105 9.74 -1.42 13.03
N PHE A 106 10.27 -2.15 12.04
CA PHE A 106 10.15 -3.60 11.99
C PHE A 106 10.83 -4.30 13.18
N PRO A 107 12.13 -4.03 13.51
CA PRO A 107 12.74 -4.59 14.70
C PRO A 107 12.03 -4.20 16.00
N PHE A 108 11.54 -2.97 16.12
CA PHE A 108 10.76 -2.53 17.26
C PHE A 108 9.49 -3.37 17.45
N LEU A 109 8.68 -3.53 16.42
CA LEU A 109 7.45 -4.34 16.48
C LEU A 109 7.76 -5.80 16.85
N LYS A 110 8.80 -6.40 16.25
CA LYS A 110 9.21 -7.77 16.61
C LYS A 110 9.70 -7.87 18.04
N SER A 111 10.39 -6.86 18.57
CA SER A 111 10.80 -6.82 19.99
C SER A 111 9.62 -6.78 20.97
N LYS A 112 8.44 -6.33 20.48
CA LYS A 112 7.16 -6.31 21.20
C LYS A 112 6.29 -7.54 20.93
N GLY A 113 6.82 -8.55 20.23
CA GLY A 113 6.08 -9.77 19.89
C GLY A 113 4.96 -9.59 18.88
N LYS A 114 5.00 -8.51 18.05
CA LYS A 114 3.94 -8.22 17.08
C LYS A 114 4.18 -8.95 15.77
N ASN A 115 3.08 -9.36 15.12
CA ASN A 115 3.10 -9.87 13.75
C ASN A 115 3.22 -8.71 12.76
N ILE A 116 4.00 -8.92 11.70
CA ILE A 116 4.19 -7.97 10.61
C ILE A 116 3.76 -8.63 9.30
N GLY A 117 2.80 -8.03 8.60
CA GLY A 117 2.40 -8.45 7.27
C GLY A 117 2.64 -7.35 6.23
N ILE A 118 3.00 -7.76 5.01
CA ILE A 118 3.01 -6.89 3.83
C ILE A 118 1.81 -7.24 2.98
N VAL A 119 0.99 -6.23 2.60
CA VAL A 119 -0.21 -6.42 1.76
C VAL A 119 -0.16 -5.43 0.62
N THR A 120 0.22 -5.88 -0.57
CA THR A 120 0.52 -5.02 -1.72
C THR A 120 -0.25 -5.39 -2.99
N GLY A 121 -0.52 -4.40 -3.84
CA GLY A 121 -0.98 -4.58 -5.23
C GLY A 121 0.13 -4.97 -6.21
N SER A 122 1.38 -4.98 -5.77
CA SER A 122 2.55 -5.39 -6.54
C SER A 122 2.71 -6.91 -6.60
N PHE A 123 3.47 -7.41 -7.59
CA PHE A 123 3.79 -8.83 -7.70
C PHE A 123 4.77 -9.26 -6.59
N ARG A 124 4.68 -10.53 -6.17
CA ARG A 124 5.55 -11.10 -5.14
C ARG A 124 7.03 -10.93 -5.45
N TYR A 125 7.44 -11.18 -6.69
CA TYR A 125 8.84 -11.03 -7.09
C TYR A 125 9.38 -9.60 -6.90
N LEU A 126 8.52 -8.56 -7.02
CA LEU A 126 8.91 -7.18 -6.75
C LEU A 126 9.13 -6.95 -5.25
N VAL A 127 8.31 -7.56 -4.40
CA VAL A 127 8.54 -7.51 -2.94
C VAL A 127 9.91 -8.09 -2.62
N GLU A 128 10.22 -9.27 -3.15
CA GLU A 128 11.49 -9.98 -2.94
C GLU A 128 12.70 -9.21 -3.52
N GLN A 129 12.50 -8.50 -4.63
CA GLN A 129 13.56 -7.70 -5.26
C GLN A 129 13.83 -6.38 -4.52
N LEU A 130 12.78 -5.70 -4.04
CA LEU A 130 12.89 -4.37 -3.45
C LEU A 130 13.18 -4.40 -1.94
N MET A 131 12.80 -5.48 -1.26
CA MET A 131 12.94 -5.60 0.19
C MET A 131 14.26 -6.27 0.57
N PRO A 132 15.14 -5.60 1.32
CA PRO A 132 16.35 -6.22 1.85
C PRO A 132 16.04 -7.41 2.76
N GLN A 133 16.86 -8.46 2.69
CA GLN A 133 16.69 -9.67 3.49
C GLN A 133 16.65 -9.39 5.01
N GLN A 134 17.40 -8.39 5.49
CA GLN A 134 17.38 -7.95 6.87
C GLN A 134 16.04 -7.38 7.35
N LEU A 135 15.14 -6.96 6.43
CA LEU A 135 13.78 -6.55 6.76
C LEU A 135 12.81 -7.71 6.55
N LEU A 136 12.98 -8.50 5.48
CA LEU A 136 12.13 -9.66 5.19
C LEU A 136 12.13 -10.68 6.32
N GLN A 137 13.23 -10.86 7.05
CA GLN A 137 13.29 -11.75 8.21
C GLN A 137 12.33 -11.38 9.36
N HIS A 138 11.82 -10.14 9.38
CA HIS A 138 10.84 -9.66 10.35
C HIS A 138 9.39 -9.84 9.88
N VAL A 139 9.17 -10.17 8.61
CA VAL A 139 7.85 -10.27 8.00
C VAL A 139 7.30 -11.68 8.18
N ASP A 140 6.12 -11.78 8.79
CA ASP A 140 5.45 -13.06 9.06
C ASP A 140 4.57 -13.51 7.89
N VAL A 141 4.03 -12.56 7.11
CA VAL A 141 3.23 -12.84 5.92
C VAL A 141 3.41 -11.79 4.83
N ILE A 142 3.37 -12.23 3.58
CA ILE A 142 3.29 -11.36 2.41
C ILE A 142 2.04 -11.77 1.63
N ILE A 143 1.17 -10.82 1.34
CA ILE A 143 0.05 -10.93 0.41
C ILE A 143 0.31 -9.97 -0.74
N SER A 144 0.45 -10.52 -1.91
CA SER A 144 0.68 -9.83 -3.18
C SER A 144 -0.52 -9.97 -4.12
N VAL A 145 -0.49 -9.31 -5.28
CA VAL A 145 -1.52 -9.51 -6.30
C VAL A 145 -1.65 -10.96 -6.74
N ASP A 146 -0.57 -11.75 -6.65
CA ASP A 146 -0.56 -13.17 -7.01
C ASP A 146 -1.39 -14.06 -6.07
N ASP A 147 -1.68 -13.55 -4.88
CA ASP A 147 -2.33 -14.32 -3.81
C ASP A 147 -3.86 -14.20 -3.81
N VAL A 148 -4.44 -13.23 -4.51
CA VAL A 148 -5.86 -12.88 -4.45
C VAL A 148 -6.50 -12.80 -5.83
N LYS A 149 -7.83 -12.98 -5.89
CA LYS A 149 -8.58 -12.80 -7.13
C LYS A 149 -9.00 -11.35 -7.36
N ARG A 150 -9.29 -10.63 -6.26
CA ARG A 150 -9.67 -9.22 -6.29
C ARG A 150 -8.67 -8.44 -5.44
N GLY A 151 -8.00 -7.47 -6.04
CA GLY A 151 -7.10 -6.55 -5.36
C GLY A 151 -7.85 -5.47 -4.57
N LYS A 152 -7.12 -4.53 -3.96
CA LYS A 152 -7.68 -3.30 -3.41
C LYS A 152 -8.46 -2.56 -4.52
N PRO A 153 -9.65 -2.02 -4.26
CA PRO A 153 -10.25 -1.68 -2.97
C PRO A 153 -11.07 -2.79 -2.31
N TYR A 154 -11.09 -4.01 -2.86
CA TYR A 154 -11.76 -5.14 -2.20
C TYR A 154 -10.99 -5.57 -0.94
N PRO A 155 -11.71 -6.12 0.08
CA PRO A 155 -11.08 -6.51 1.35
C PRO A 155 -10.21 -7.76 1.26
N ASP A 156 -10.30 -8.51 0.16
CA ASP A 156 -9.71 -9.85 -0.02
C ASP A 156 -8.22 -9.92 0.39
N PRO A 157 -7.33 -8.95 0.04
CA PRO A 157 -5.93 -9.02 0.44
C PRO A 157 -5.73 -8.95 1.95
N TYR A 158 -6.47 -8.08 2.63
CA TYR A 158 -6.38 -7.93 4.09
C TYR A 158 -7.01 -9.10 4.83
N VAL A 159 -8.18 -9.57 4.38
CA VAL A 159 -8.82 -10.79 4.93
C VAL A 159 -7.87 -11.98 4.82
N LYS A 160 -7.21 -12.16 3.67
CA LYS A 160 -6.24 -13.24 3.49
C LYS A 160 -5.02 -13.11 4.39
N ALA A 161 -4.56 -11.89 4.67
CA ALA A 161 -3.47 -11.66 5.61
C ALA A 161 -3.87 -12.08 7.03
N LEU A 162 -5.08 -11.70 7.47
CA LEU A 162 -5.64 -12.11 8.77
C LEU A 162 -5.74 -13.63 8.90
N GLU A 163 -6.30 -14.30 7.88
CA GLU A 163 -6.42 -15.77 7.85
C GLU A 163 -5.06 -16.46 8.00
N LYS A 164 -4.03 -15.98 7.26
CA LYS A 164 -2.69 -16.58 7.32
C LYS A 164 -1.96 -16.36 8.65
N LEU A 165 -2.28 -15.26 9.35
CA LEU A 165 -1.68 -14.91 10.64
C LEU A 165 -2.51 -15.41 11.83
N ASP A 166 -3.68 -16.00 11.60
CA ASP A 166 -4.67 -16.31 12.65
C ASP A 166 -4.96 -15.07 13.52
N ALA A 167 -5.07 -13.91 12.89
CA ALA A 167 -5.21 -12.62 13.54
C ALA A 167 -6.65 -12.12 13.50
N SER A 168 -7.07 -11.42 14.56
CA SER A 168 -8.40 -10.81 14.63
C SER A 168 -8.39 -9.37 14.11
N ASN A 169 -9.54 -8.91 13.60
CA ASN A 169 -9.73 -7.52 13.17
C ASN A 169 -9.47 -6.53 14.32
N ASP A 170 -9.94 -6.87 15.53
CA ASP A 170 -9.88 -5.98 16.69
C ASP A 170 -8.45 -5.78 17.22
N SER A 171 -7.53 -6.69 16.89
CA SER A 171 -6.11 -6.60 17.27
C SER A 171 -5.17 -6.28 16.11
N THR A 172 -5.71 -5.89 14.95
CA THR A 172 -4.93 -5.62 13.74
C THR A 172 -5.10 -4.18 13.28
N ILE A 173 -3.97 -3.54 12.92
CA ILE A 173 -3.97 -2.24 12.25
C ILE A 173 -3.35 -2.34 10.87
N VAL A 174 -3.78 -1.44 10.00
CA VAL A 174 -3.24 -1.29 8.65
C VAL A 174 -2.53 0.05 8.55
N ILE A 175 -1.36 0.06 7.92
CA ILE A 175 -0.63 1.27 7.54
C ILE A 175 -0.73 1.43 6.03
N GLU A 176 -1.24 2.56 5.58
CA GLU A 176 -1.58 2.83 4.18
C GLU A 176 -1.20 4.26 3.76
N ASN A 177 -1.20 4.56 2.45
CA ASN A 177 -0.93 5.89 1.91
C ASN A 177 -1.87 6.26 0.74
N ALA A 178 -2.82 5.37 0.39
CA ALA A 178 -3.65 5.53 -0.80
C ALA A 178 -5.13 5.22 -0.56
N PRO A 179 -6.05 5.89 -1.30
CA PRO A 179 -7.49 5.72 -1.12
C PRO A 179 -7.99 4.28 -1.29
N MET A 180 -7.45 3.55 -2.28
CA MET A 180 -7.89 2.18 -2.58
C MET A 180 -7.53 1.21 -1.46
N GLY A 181 -6.33 1.38 -0.88
CA GLY A 181 -5.90 0.56 0.24
C GLY A 181 -6.66 0.88 1.53
N ILE A 182 -6.90 2.16 1.81
CA ILE A 182 -7.75 2.58 2.93
C ILE A 182 -9.15 1.97 2.81
N GLN A 183 -9.75 2.04 1.61
CA GLN A 183 -11.06 1.46 1.35
C GLN A 183 -11.07 -0.05 1.58
N ALA A 184 -10.04 -0.76 1.11
CA ALA A 184 -9.89 -2.20 1.32
C ALA A 184 -9.75 -2.56 2.81
N ALA A 185 -8.94 -1.82 3.56
CA ALA A 185 -8.78 -1.99 5.00
C ALA A 185 -10.10 -1.77 5.76
N LYS A 186 -10.82 -0.70 5.42
CA LYS A 186 -12.13 -0.39 6.03
C LYS A 186 -13.19 -1.42 5.64
N ALA A 187 -13.19 -1.92 4.41
CA ALA A 187 -14.08 -3.00 3.97
C ALA A 187 -13.79 -4.33 4.67
N ALA A 188 -12.53 -4.57 5.08
CA ALA A 188 -12.14 -5.69 5.91
C ALA A 188 -12.46 -5.50 7.41
N GLY A 189 -13.01 -4.34 7.80
CA GLY A 189 -13.32 -4.01 9.20
C GLY A 189 -12.08 -3.65 10.03
N LEU A 190 -10.98 -3.26 9.40
CA LEU A 190 -9.72 -2.96 10.07
C LEU A 190 -9.57 -1.48 10.44
N TYR A 191 -8.79 -1.24 11.48
CA TYR A 191 -8.35 0.10 11.83
C TYR A 191 -7.21 0.52 10.89
N CYS A 192 -7.39 1.66 10.24
CA CYS A 192 -6.49 2.15 9.21
C CYS A 192 -5.79 3.45 9.63
N VAL A 193 -4.47 3.43 9.63
CA VAL A 193 -3.59 4.58 9.82
C VAL A 193 -3.01 4.94 8.46
N ALA A 194 -3.30 6.12 7.97
CA ALA A 194 -2.75 6.62 6.72
C ALA A 194 -1.54 7.52 6.95
N ILE A 195 -0.56 7.49 6.05
CA ILE A 195 0.58 8.42 6.02
C ILE A 195 0.58 9.22 4.71
N THR A 196 0.89 10.52 4.80
CA THR A 196 0.82 11.45 3.65
C THR A 196 2.12 11.50 2.85
N THR A 197 2.75 10.35 2.63
CA THR A 197 3.98 10.22 1.83
C THR A 197 3.75 10.46 0.34
N THR A 198 2.51 10.28 -0.12
CA THR A 198 2.16 10.28 -1.54
C THR A 198 1.09 11.30 -1.87
N LEU A 199 0.03 11.37 -1.08
CA LEU A 199 -1.16 12.16 -1.34
C LEU A 199 -1.45 13.11 -0.18
N GLU A 200 -2.10 14.24 -0.52
CA GLU A 200 -2.61 15.18 0.46
C GLU A 200 -3.65 14.54 1.39
N PRO A 201 -3.77 14.99 2.66
CA PRO A 201 -4.71 14.43 3.62
C PRO A 201 -6.16 14.34 3.14
N SER A 202 -6.57 15.24 2.24
CA SER A 202 -7.93 15.27 1.66
C SER A 202 -8.30 14.00 0.91
N PHE A 203 -7.32 13.29 0.35
CA PHE A 203 -7.51 12.01 -0.33
C PHE A 203 -7.58 10.82 0.63
N LEU A 204 -7.13 10.99 1.88
CA LEU A 204 -6.97 9.91 2.85
C LEU A 204 -8.04 9.92 3.96
N MET A 205 -9.11 10.72 3.79
CA MET A 205 -10.14 10.96 4.81
C MET A 205 -10.93 9.71 5.25
N GLY A 206 -10.80 8.59 4.53
CA GLY A 206 -11.39 7.31 4.94
C GLY A 206 -10.63 6.60 6.07
N ALA A 207 -9.40 6.99 6.37
CA ALA A 207 -8.60 6.42 7.43
C ALA A 207 -9.09 6.87 8.84
N ASP A 208 -8.79 6.06 9.86
CA ASP A 208 -9.12 6.39 11.26
C ASP A 208 -8.14 7.42 11.84
N VAL A 209 -6.89 7.39 11.37
CA VAL A 209 -5.83 8.36 11.70
C VAL A 209 -5.08 8.71 10.43
N ILE A 210 -4.69 9.99 10.30
CA ILE A 210 -3.80 10.45 9.22
C ILE A 210 -2.55 11.05 9.90
N LEU A 211 -1.39 10.54 9.52
CA LEU A 211 -0.07 10.97 9.97
C LEU A 211 0.68 11.63 8.81
N HIS A 212 1.58 12.56 9.12
CA HIS A 212 2.28 13.32 8.09
C HIS A 212 3.48 12.56 7.49
N ASP A 213 4.15 11.75 8.32
CA ASP A 213 5.36 11.05 7.88
C ASP A 213 5.64 9.80 8.73
N HIS A 214 6.73 9.12 8.41
CA HIS A 214 7.19 7.94 9.13
C HIS A 214 7.69 8.23 10.55
N ASN A 215 8.09 9.48 10.89
CA ASN A 215 8.49 9.82 12.25
C ASN A 215 7.26 9.90 13.16
N GLU A 216 6.16 10.48 12.65
CA GLU A 216 4.87 10.41 13.33
C GLU A 216 4.36 8.98 13.46
N LEU A 217 4.59 8.12 12.44
CA LEU A 217 4.25 6.71 12.51
C LEU A 217 5.05 5.98 13.60
N ILE A 218 6.37 6.23 13.73
CA ILE A 218 7.19 5.69 14.83
C ILE A 218 6.59 6.09 16.18
N ALA A 219 6.32 7.38 16.39
CA ALA A 219 5.76 7.88 17.64
C ALA A 219 4.39 7.26 17.95
N PHE A 220 3.55 7.10 16.94
CA PHE A 220 2.25 6.46 17.05
C PHE A 220 2.39 5.00 17.48
N LEU A 221 3.21 4.21 16.79
CA LEU A 221 3.42 2.78 17.09
C LEU A 221 4.06 2.57 18.47
N MET A 222 5.04 3.41 18.85
CA MET A 222 5.66 3.33 20.16
C MET A 222 4.67 3.60 21.30
N ASN A 223 3.84 4.61 21.17
CA ASN A 223 2.79 4.92 22.16
C ASN A 223 1.74 3.80 22.25
N TRP A 224 1.46 3.12 21.15
CA TRP A 224 0.45 2.09 21.09
C TRP A 224 0.92 0.74 21.63
N CYS A 225 2.16 0.37 21.36
CA CYS A 225 2.75 -0.88 21.88
C CYS A 225 3.20 -0.77 23.34
N SER A 226 3.12 0.42 23.96
CA SER A 226 3.50 0.66 25.37
C SER A 226 2.30 0.68 26.31
N SER A 227 1.08 0.56 25.78
CA SER A 227 -0.19 0.56 26.52
C SER A 227 -0.71 -0.85 26.68
#